data_019645c58b28bf2276af9674f4bd3541
#
_entry.id   019645c58b28bf2276af9674f4bd3541
#
_cell.length_a   1.000
_cell.length_b   1.000
_cell.length_c   1.000
_cell.angle_alpha   90.00
_cell.angle_beta   90.00
_cell.angle_gamma   90.00
#
_symmetry.space_group_name_H-M   'P 1'
#
loop_
_entity.id
_entity.type
_entity.pdbx_description
1 polymer ?
#
loop_
_entity_poly.entity_id
_entity_poly.type
_entity_poly.pdbx_seq_one_letter_code
_entity_poly.pdbx_strand_id
1 'polypeptide(L)'
;LMKGKKGLIMGVANERSIAWGISQKLAEAGAELAFTYLGDALKKRVIPLAEKLNSNVTFSCDVEKKEEVVKLFEDVKSQWGEIDFVVHAIAFSDKSELSGEYLNTTRENFLRSMLISCFSFTEVAREASKIMKQGGSMITLSYEANKAIPNYNVMGVCKAALESSVKYLAR
;
A
#
# COMPACT_ATOMS: atom_id res chain seq x y z
N LEU A 1 -18.65 -8.88 -10.47
CA LEU A 1 -18.85 -7.70 -9.63
C LEU A 1 -17.89 -6.57 -10.01
N MET A 2 -16.61 -6.93 -10.31
CA MET A 2 -15.53 -5.96 -10.60
C MET A 2 -15.17 -5.85 -12.09
N LYS A 3 -15.98 -6.41 -12.99
CA LYS A 3 -15.71 -6.38 -14.45
C LYS A 3 -15.56 -4.94 -14.97
N GLY A 4 -14.43 -4.67 -15.63
CA GLY A 4 -14.07 -3.36 -16.15
C GLY A 4 -13.56 -2.36 -15.12
N LYS A 5 -13.45 -2.76 -13.83
CA LYS A 5 -12.86 -1.94 -12.79
C LYS A 5 -11.33 -2.09 -12.79
N LYS A 6 -10.64 -0.96 -12.67
CA LYS A 6 -9.18 -0.87 -12.70
C LYS A 6 -8.64 -0.50 -11.33
N GLY A 7 -7.66 -1.23 -10.83
CA GLY A 7 -7.10 -0.98 -9.51
C GLY A 7 -5.61 -1.14 -9.39
N LEU A 8 -5.03 -0.31 -8.52
CA LEU A 8 -3.62 -0.34 -8.16
C LEU A 8 -3.43 -1.13 -6.86
N ILE A 9 -2.56 -2.13 -6.89
CA ILE A 9 -2.21 -2.96 -5.73
C ILE A 9 -0.79 -2.65 -5.29
N MET A 10 -0.65 -2.19 -4.06
CA MET A 10 0.63 -1.86 -3.43
C MET A 10 0.89 -2.80 -2.25
N GLY A 11 2.06 -3.43 -2.20
CA GLY A 11 2.49 -4.24 -1.04
C GLY A 11 2.45 -5.76 -1.24
N VAL A 12 2.36 -6.25 -2.47
CA VAL A 12 2.62 -7.67 -2.75
C VAL A 12 4.12 -7.91 -2.66
N ALA A 13 4.53 -8.85 -1.79
CA ALA A 13 5.92 -9.27 -1.63
C ALA A 13 6.15 -10.73 -2.06
N ASN A 14 5.13 -11.57 -1.91
CA ASN A 14 5.11 -12.99 -2.27
C ASN A 14 3.68 -13.53 -2.22
N GLU A 15 3.51 -14.83 -2.51
CA GLU A 15 2.22 -15.53 -2.50
C GLU A 15 1.52 -15.61 -1.13
N ARG A 16 2.22 -15.27 -0.03
CA ARG A 16 1.67 -15.26 1.34
C ARG A 16 1.21 -13.85 1.75
N SER A 17 1.45 -12.84 0.93
CA SER A 17 1.03 -11.47 1.22
C SER A 17 -0.50 -11.38 1.25
N ILE A 18 -1.05 -10.66 2.24
CA ILE A 18 -2.49 -10.36 2.27
C ILE A 18 -2.92 -9.66 0.97
N ALA A 19 -2.09 -8.72 0.49
CA ALA A 19 -2.32 -8.04 -0.79
C ALA A 19 -2.42 -9.02 -1.97
N TRP A 20 -1.69 -10.15 -1.95
CA TRP A 20 -1.81 -11.18 -2.97
C TRP A 20 -3.17 -11.86 -2.93
N GLY A 21 -3.63 -12.29 -1.75
CA GLY A 21 -4.96 -12.88 -1.59
C GLY A 21 -6.09 -11.94 -2.02
N ILE A 22 -5.97 -10.64 -1.70
CA ILE A 22 -6.90 -9.60 -2.17
C ILE A 22 -6.86 -9.53 -3.70
N SER A 23 -5.66 -9.49 -4.31
CA SER A 23 -5.49 -9.40 -5.77
C SER A 23 -6.15 -10.58 -6.49
N GLN A 24 -5.98 -11.80 -5.98
CA GLN A 24 -6.62 -12.99 -6.55
C GLN A 24 -8.15 -12.85 -6.58
N LYS A 25 -8.75 -12.40 -5.46
CA LYS A 25 -10.20 -12.22 -5.38
C LYS A 25 -10.73 -11.10 -6.26
N LEU A 26 -9.98 -10.02 -6.40
CA LEU A 26 -10.34 -8.93 -7.31
C LEU A 26 -10.25 -9.35 -8.78
N ALA A 27 -9.20 -10.09 -9.16
CA ALA A 27 -9.04 -10.63 -10.51
C ALA A 27 -10.13 -11.67 -10.84
N GLU A 28 -10.43 -12.60 -9.92
CA GLU A 28 -11.56 -13.55 -10.05
C GLU A 28 -12.90 -12.83 -10.25
N ALA A 29 -13.08 -11.68 -9.61
CA ALA A 29 -14.27 -10.84 -9.77
C ALA A 29 -14.29 -10.01 -11.08
N GLY A 30 -13.21 -10.05 -11.87
CA GLY A 30 -13.10 -9.42 -13.18
C GLY A 30 -12.41 -8.06 -13.20
N ALA A 31 -11.71 -7.66 -12.14
CA ALA A 31 -10.92 -6.42 -12.12
C ALA A 31 -9.65 -6.52 -12.97
N GLU A 32 -9.26 -5.40 -13.57
CA GLU A 32 -7.94 -5.20 -14.15
C GLU A 32 -7.00 -4.63 -13.07
N LEU A 33 -5.84 -5.24 -12.88
CA LEU A 33 -4.94 -4.90 -11.79
C LEU A 33 -3.59 -4.38 -12.30
N ALA A 34 -3.04 -3.38 -11.63
CA ALA A 34 -1.65 -2.98 -11.70
C ALA A 34 -0.97 -3.22 -10.35
N PHE A 35 0.33 -3.47 -10.37
CA PHE A 35 1.09 -3.78 -9.16
C PHE A 35 2.27 -2.85 -8.99
N THR A 36 2.63 -2.55 -7.73
CA THR A 36 3.88 -1.88 -7.42
C THR A 36 4.88 -2.84 -6.77
N TYR A 37 6.16 -2.53 -6.93
CA TYR A 37 7.26 -3.20 -6.25
C TYR A 37 8.34 -2.20 -5.86
N LEU A 38 9.15 -2.53 -4.86
CA LEU A 38 10.31 -1.78 -4.43
C LEU A 38 11.59 -2.57 -4.72
N GLY A 39 12.41 -2.05 -5.65
CA GLY A 39 13.72 -2.64 -5.97
C GLY A 39 13.65 -4.00 -6.70
N ASP A 40 14.82 -4.47 -7.13
CA ASP A 40 14.93 -5.65 -7.99
C ASP A 40 14.52 -6.96 -7.31
N ALA A 41 14.73 -7.07 -6.00
CA ALA A 41 14.36 -8.28 -5.26
C ALA A 41 12.85 -8.52 -5.27
N LEU A 42 12.03 -7.48 -5.07
CA LEU A 42 10.59 -7.58 -5.16
C LEU A 42 10.11 -7.61 -6.62
N LYS A 43 10.75 -6.89 -7.53
CA LYS A 43 10.46 -6.95 -8.97
C LYS A 43 10.40 -8.38 -9.48
N LYS A 44 11.46 -9.18 -9.19
CA LYS A 44 11.58 -10.59 -9.60
C LYS A 44 10.47 -11.49 -9.05
N ARG A 45 9.79 -11.08 -7.98
CA ARG A 45 8.69 -11.83 -7.36
C ARG A 45 7.32 -11.33 -7.83
N VAL A 46 7.16 -10.01 -7.90
CA VAL A 46 5.86 -9.38 -8.19
C VAL A 46 5.47 -9.55 -9.66
N ILE A 47 6.41 -9.42 -10.60
CA ILE A 47 6.09 -9.56 -12.04
C ILE A 47 5.49 -10.94 -12.36
N PRO A 48 6.11 -12.08 -11.99
CA PRO A 48 5.51 -13.39 -12.24
C PRO A 48 4.16 -13.61 -11.54
N LEU A 49 3.94 -12.98 -10.38
CA LEU A 49 2.65 -13.03 -9.70
C LEU A 49 1.59 -12.22 -10.44
N ALA A 50 1.92 -11.03 -10.91
CA ALA A 50 1.02 -10.22 -11.73
C ALA A 50 0.59 -10.96 -13.00
N GLU A 51 1.54 -11.60 -13.69
CA GLU A 51 1.28 -12.43 -14.89
C GLU A 51 0.30 -13.59 -14.62
N LYS A 52 0.36 -14.23 -13.43
CA LYS A 52 -0.62 -15.25 -13.03
C LYS A 52 -2.06 -14.74 -12.97
N LEU A 53 -2.24 -13.43 -12.81
CA LEU A 53 -3.54 -12.76 -12.81
C LEU A 53 -3.83 -12.01 -14.13
N ASN A 54 -3.12 -12.37 -15.21
CA ASN A 54 -3.22 -11.74 -16.52
C ASN A 54 -2.92 -10.23 -16.51
N SER A 55 -2.11 -9.76 -15.56
CA SER A 55 -1.64 -8.39 -15.51
C SER A 55 -0.17 -8.31 -15.95
N ASN A 56 0.11 -7.40 -16.88
CA ASN A 56 1.45 -7.01 -17.30
C ASN A 56 1.77 -5.55 -16.89
N VAL A 57 0.93 -4.94 -16.07
CA VAL A 57 1.06 -3.54 -15.63
C VAL A 57 1.72 -3.52 -14.26
N THR A 58 3.00 -3.18 -14.22
CA THR A 58 3.79 -3.13 -12.99
C THR A 58 4.68 -1.90 -12.96
N PHE A 59 4.83 -1.29 -11.77
CA PHE A 59 5.59 -0.07 -11.58
C PHE A 59 6.56 -0.19 -10.39
N SER A 60 7.74 0.43 -10.51
CA SER A 60 8.61 0.65 -9.36
C SER A 60 8.09 1.83 -8.55
N CYS A 61 8.05 1.69 -7.22
CA CYS A 61 7.70 2.81 -6.35
C CYS A 61 8.26 2.62 -4.94
N ASP A 62 9.09 3.56 -4.53
CA ASP A 62 9.51 3.75 -3.15
C ASP A 62 8.66 4.83 -2.50
N VAL A 63 7.80 4.43 -1.56
CA VAL A 63 6.90 5.38 -0.87
C VAL A 63 7.62 6.32 0.11
N GLU A 64 8.90 6.11 0.37
CA GLU A 64 9.72 7.07 1.10
C GLU A 64 10.08 8.30 0.22
N LYS A 65 9.91 8.20 -1.09
CA LYS A 65 10.23 9.25 -2.06
C LYS A 65 8.97 9.80 -2.69
N LYS A 66 8.62 11.00 -2.31
CA LYS A 66 7.43 11.70 -2.80
C LYS A 66 7.36 11.74 -4.32
N GLU A 67 8.48 12.00 -4.98
CA GLU A 67 8.59 12.07 -6.44
C GLU A 67 8.28 10.73 -7.12
N GLU A 68 8.63 9.60 -6.49
CA GLU A 68 8.27 8.28 -7.02
C GLU A 68 6.77 7.99 -6.87
N VAL A 69 6.14 8.47 -5.79
CA VAL A 69 4.68 8.36 -5.64
C VAL A 69 3.95 9.21 -6.70
N VAL A 70 4.39 10.45 -6.92
CA VAL A 70 3.82 11.31 -7.98
C VAL A 70 3.97 10.64 -9.34
N LYS A 71 5.19 10.21 -9.68
CA LYS A 71 5.47 9.53 -10.95
C LYS A 71 4.63 8.27 -11.15
N LEU A 72 4.45 7.46 -10.11
CA LEU A 72 3.60 6.27 -10.16
C LEU A 72 2.20 6.60 -10.70
N PHE A 73 1.56 7.65 -10.16
CA PHE A 73 0.20 8.01 -10.59
C PHE A 73 0.15 8.70 -11.95
N GLU A 74 1.22 9.36 -12.39
CA GLU A 74 1.39 9.82 -13.76
C GLU A 74 1.47 8.64 -14.73
N ASP A 75 2.27 7.62 -14.41
CA ASP A 75 2.42 6.40 -15.21
C ASP A 75 1.10 5.60 -15.27
N VAL A 76 0.40 5.45 -14.13
CA VAL A 76 -0.93 4.80 -14.07
C VAL A 76 -1.94 5.56 -14.92
N LYS A 77 -1.93 6.89 -14.84
CA LYS A 77 -2.81 7.74 -15.67
C LYS A 77 -2.49 7.57 -17.16
N SER A 78 -1.24 7.54 -17.53
CA SER A 78 -0.81 7.29 -18.91
C SER A 78 -1.28 5.94 -19.43
N GLN A 79 -1.25 4.91 -18.58
CA GLN A 79 -1.64 3.55 -18.92
C GLN A 79 -3.16 3.37 -19.05
N TRP A 80 -3.95 3.98 -18.14
CA TRP A 80 -5.37 3.70 -18.01
C TRP A 80 -6.29 4.92 -18.02
N GLY A 81 -5.76 6.13 -17.87
CA GLY A 81 -6.52 7.37 -17.74
C GLY A 81 -7.10 7.56 -16.34
N GLU A 82 -7.90 6.60 -15.89
CA GLU A 82 -8.57 6.62 -14.58
C GLU A 82 -8.44 5.25 -13.89
N ILE A 83 -8.59 5.23 -12.55
CA ILE A 83 -8.69 4.02 -11.75
C ILE A 83 -9.92 4.08 -10.84
N ASP A 84 -10.39 2.91 -10.42
CA ASP A 84 -11.56 2.77 -9.55
C ASP A 84 -11.19 2.50 -8.09
N PHE A 85 -10.02 1.89 -7.85
CA PHE A 85 -9.62 1.57 -6.48
C PHE A 85 -8.11 1.47 -6.30
N VAL A 86 -7.68 1.61 -5.03
CA VAL A 86 -6.30 1.37 -4.60
C VAL A 86 -6.32 0.46 -3.37
N VAL A 87 -5.46 -0.55 -3.37
CA VAL A 87 -5.14 -1.36 -2.20
C VAL A 87 -3.73 -0.99 -1.74
N HIS A 88 -3.65 -0.33 -0.58
CA HIS A 88 -2.41 0.07 0.06
C HIS A 88 -2.10 -0.91 1.20
N ALA A 89 -1.22 -1.87 0.96
CA ALA A 89 -0.81 -2.89 1.92
C ALA A 89 0.68 -2.77 2.24
N ILE A 90 1.12 -1.54 2.54
CA ILE A 90 2.52 -1.21 2.81
C ILE A 90 2.70 -0.94 4.30
N ALA A 91 3.75 -1.50 4.87
CA ALA A 91 4.22 -1.20 6.21
C ALA A 91 5.70 -1.55 6.33
N PHE A 92 6.41 -0.79 7.14
CA PHE A 92 7.81 -1.03 7.47
C PHE A 92 8.11 -0.51 8.87
N SER A 93 8.92 -1.25 9.59
CA SER A 93 9.66 -0.81 10.77
C SER A 93 10.92 -1.63 10.92
N ASP A 94 11.90 -1.10 11.65
CA ASP A 94 13.09 -1.86 11.98
C ASP A 94 12.72 -3.05 12.87
N LYS A 95 13.05 -4.25 12.40
CA LYS A 95 12.66 -5.49 13.07
C LYS A 95 13.24 -5.58 14.48
N SER A 96 14.43 -5.03 14.70
CA SER A 96 15.10 -5.03 16.00
C SER A 96 14.33 -4.22 17.06
N GLU A 97 13.56 -3.21 16.65
CA GLU A 97 12.79 -2.34 17.54
C GLU A 97 11.33 -2.77 17.73
N LEU A 98 10.89 -3.82 17.06
CA LEU A 98 9.54 -4.37 17.25
C LEU A 98 9.40 -5.19 18.55
N SER A 99 10.53 -5.64 19.12
CA SER A 99 10.59 -6.36 20.40
C SER A 99 11.24 -5.50 21.48
N GLY A 100 11.04 -5.89 22.75
CA GLY A 100 11.54 -5.13 23.89
C GLY A 100 10.62 -3.96 24.29
N GLU A 101 11.16 -2.99 24.99
CA GLU A 101 10.40 -1.85 25.49
C GLU A 101 10.19 -0.79 24.40
N TYR A 102 8.97 -0.35 24.21
CA TYR A 102 8.62 0.75 23.28
C TYR A 102 9.39 2.05 23.57
N LEU A 103 9.75 2.28 24.84
CA LEU A 103 10.54 3.43 25.28
C LEU A 103 11.87 3.57 24.55
N ASN A 104 12.43 2.47 24.06
CA ASN A 104 13.71 2.42 23.36
C ASN A 104 13.59 2.66 21.85
N THR A 105 12.40 2.99 21.34
CA THR A 105 12.20 3.33 19.93
C THR A 105 13.05 4.54 19.55
N THR A 106 13.91 4.38 18.54
CA THR A 106 14.74 5.48 18.05
C THR A 106 13.90 6.51 17.26
N ARG A 107 14.38 7.75 17.26
CA ARG A 107 13.75 8.83 16.46
C ARG A 107 13.74 8.47 14.97
N GLU A 108 14.83 7.93 14.46
CA GLU A 108 15.03 7.56 13.06
C GLU A 108 14.00 6.52 12.63
N ASN A 109 13.90 5.41 13.39
CA ASN A 109 12.92 4.36 13.08
C ASN A 109 11.48 4.84 13.27
N PHE A 110 11.20 5.66 14.30
CA PHE A 110 9.87 6.24 14.48
C PHE A 110 9.43 7.05 13.26
N LEU A 111 10.28 8.00 12.81
CA LEU A 111 9.97 8.84 11.65
C LEU A 111 9.80 8.03 10.37
N ARG A 112 10.69 7.07 10.14
CA ARG A 112 10.65 6.20 8.97
C ARG A 112 9.41 5.28 8.97
N SER A 113 9.13 4.66 10.11
CA SER A 113 7.95 3.81 10.27
C SER A 113 6.65 4.59 10.05
N MET A 114 6.54 5.81 10.60
CA MET A 114 5.39 6.68 10.39
C MET A 114 5.24 7.13 8.93
N LEU A 115 6.33 7.47 8.27
CA LEU A 115 6.32 7.85 6.86
C LEU A 115 5.80 6.70 6.00
N ILE A 116 6.41 5.50 6.13
CA ILE A 116 6.08 4.36 5.26
C ILE A 116 4.73 3.73 5.63
N SER A 117 4.45 3.57 6.94
CA SER A 117 3.31 2.75 7.38
C SER A 117 2.04 3.55 7.65
N CYS A 118 2.11 4.88 7.63
CA CYS A 118 0.97 5.77 7.86
C CYS A 118 0.86 6.86 6.80
N PHE A 119 1.84 7.76 6.70
CA PHE A 119 1.73 8.96 5.87
C PHE A 119 1.73 8.64 4.37
N SER A 120 2.40 7.58 3.94
CA SER A 120 2.37 7.13 2.54
C SER A 120 0.95 6.90 2.03
N PHE A 121 0.03 6.41 2.86
CA PHE A 121 -1.38 6.28 2.49
C PHE A 121 -2.02 7.62 2.16
N THR A 122 -1.70 8.67 2.92
CA THR A 122 -2.20 10.04 2.66
C THR A 122 -1.64 10.59 1.34
N GLU A 123 -0.35 10.35 1.04
CA GLU A 123 0.23 10.78 -0.24
C GLU A 123 -0.34 10.01 -1.41
N VAL A 124 -0.50 8.70 -1.28
CA VAL A 124 -1.16 7.84 -2.28
C VAL A 124 -2.61 8.30 -2.50
N ALA A 125 -3.35 8.62 -1.45
CA ALA A 125 -4.73 9.13 -1.58
C ALA A 125 -4.78 10.46 -2.33
N ARG A 126 -3.86 11.38 -2.06
CA ARG A 126 -3.74 12.66 -2.75
C ARG A 126 -3.53 12.47 -4.26
N GLU A 127 -2.63 11.58 -4.65
CA GLU A 127 -2.36 11.36 -6.07
C GLU A 127 -3.47 10.54 -6.74
N ALA A 128 -4.01 9.52 -6.07
CA ALA A 128 -5.13 8.72 -6.57
C ALA A 128 -6.37 9.57 -6.84
N SER A 129 -6.70 10.52 -5.97
CA SER A 129 -7.88 11.39 -6.14
C SER A 129 -7.86 12.18 -7.45
N LYS A 130 -6.68 12.46 -8.01
CA LYS A 130 -6.54 13.17 -9.29
C LYS A 130 -6.99 12.34 -10.50
N ILE A 131 -7.02 11.01 -10.36
CA ILE A 131 -7.37 10.05 -11.42
C ILE A 131 -8.53 9.11 -11.05
N MET A 132 -9.20 9.36 -9.93
CA MET A 132 -10.45 8.68 -9.50
C MET A 132 -11.66 9.60 -9.68
N LYS A 133 -11.82 10.18 -10.87
CA LYS A 133 -12.77 11.28 -11.13
C LYS A 133 -14.24 10.89 -10.99
N GLN A 134 -14.56 9.60 -11.14
CA GLN A 134 -15.92 9.07 -10.97
C GLN A 134 -16.17 8.57 -9.54
N GLY A 135 -15.31 8.97 -8.60
CA GLY A 135 -15.24 8.37 -7.29
C GLY A 135 -14.47 7.05 -7.31
N GLY A 136 -14.40 6.38 -6.18
CA GLY A 136 -13.67 5.12 -6.07
C GLY A 136 -13.50 4.67 -4.63
N SER A 137 -12.68 3.65 -4.42
CA SER A 137 -12.44 3.09 -3.10
C SER A 137 -10.95 2.94 -2.82
N MET A 138 -10.53 3.27 -1.61
CA MET A 138 -9.18 3.02 -1.14
C MET A 138 -9.22 2.15 0.11
N ILE A 139 -8.39 1.11 0.13
CA ILE A 139 -8.27 0.17 1.24
C ILE A 139 -6.85 0.20 1.75
N THR A 140 -6.68 0.28 3.06
CA THR A 140 -5.41 0.05 3.73
C THR A 140 -5.55 -1.02 4.81
N LEU A 141 -4.42 -1.60 5.25
CA LEU A 141 -4.42 -2.68 6.23
C LEU A 141 -3.98 -2.17 7.60
N SER A 142 -4.77 -2.46 8.63
CA SER A 142 -4.46 -2.17 10.03
C SER A 142 -4.41 -3.44 10.87
N TYR A 143 -4.00 -3.30 12.13
CA TYR A 143 -3.96 -4.39 13.09
C TYR A 143 -4.08 -3.90 14.53
N GLU A 144 -5.18 -4.24 15.21
CA GLU A 144 -5.41 -4.04 16.67
C GLU A 144 -4.92 -2.68 17.22
N ALA A 145 -5.18 -1.59 16.49
CA ALA A 145 -4.62 -0.26 16.79
C ALA A 145 -5.09 0.36 18.12
N ASN A 146 -6.09 -0.23 18.76
CA ASN A 146 -6.64 0.20 20.05
C ASN A 146 -6.03 -0.53 21.24
N LYS A 147 -5.05 -1.42 21.04
CA LYS A 147 -4.39 -2.20 22.08
C LYS A 147 -2.89 -2.16 21.92
N ALA A 148 -2.17 -2.27 23.05
CA ALA A 148 -0.74 -2.56 23.02
C ALA A 148 -0.52 -4.06 22.74
N ILE A 149 0.06 -4.37 21.60
CA ILE A 149 0.31 -5.74 21.16
C ILE A 149 1.80 -6.07 21.37
N PRO A 150 2.15 -7.16 22.05
CA PRO A 150 3.54 -7.58 22.22
C PRO A 150 4.26 -7.72 20.88
N ASN A 151 5.52 -7.28 20.81
CA ASN A 151 6.37 -7.33 19.61
C ASN A 151 5.80 -6.53 18.40
N TYR A 152 5.04 -5.47 18.68
CA TYR A 152 4.50 -4.59 17.65
C TYR A 152 4.93 -3.12 17.82
N ASN A 153 5.19 -2.68 19.04
CA ASN A 153 5.78 -1.39 19.43
C ASN A 153 5.35 -0.21 18.52
N VAL A 154 6.30 0.44 17.85
CA VAL A 154 6.03 1.61 16.99
C VAL A 154 4.99 1.32 15.88
N MET A 155 4.89 0.08 15.42
CA MET A 155 3.89 -0.29 14.43
C MET A 155 2.46 -0.15 14.94
N GLY A 156 2.21 -0.42 16.23
CA GLY A 156 0.91 -0.15 16.86
C GLY A 156 0.55 1.32 16.80
N VAL A 157 1.51 2.20 17.09
CA VAL A 157 1.34 3.67 16.97
C VAL A 157 1.08 4.09 15.52
N CYS A 158 1.85 3.55 14.57
CA CYS A 158 1.63 3.82 13.14
C CYS A 158 0.23 3.39 12.69
N LYS A 159 -0.27 2.23 13.15
CA LYS A 159 -1.59 1.73 12.76
C LYS A 159 -2.73 2.53 13.38
N ALA A 160 -2.58 3.01 14.63
CA ALA A 160 -3.54 3.93 15.24
C ALA A 160 -3.61 5.26 14.46
N ALA A 161 -2.47 5.82 14.08
CA ALA A 161 -2.39 7.02 13.25
C ALA A 161 -2.99 6.78 11.85
N LEU A 162 -2.72 5.62 11.22
CA LEU A 162 -3.29 5.24 9.93
C LEU A 162 -4.82 5.15 9.98
N GLU A 163 -5.40 4.49 10.99
CA GLU A 163 -6.86 4.41 11.17
C GLU A 163 -7.49 5.79 11.36
N SER A 164 -6.81 6.68 12.11
CA SER A 164 -7.25 8.06 12.24
C SER A 164 -7.18 8.80 10.88
N SER A 165 -6.09 8.63 10.12
CA SER A 165 -5.92 9.24 8.79
C SER A 165 -7.03 8.84 7.82
N VAL A 166 -7.46 7.58 7.85
CA VAL A 166 -8.60 7.10 7.02
C VAL A 166 -9.86 7.91 7.30
N LYS A 167 -10.15 8.22 8.56
CA LYS A 167 -11.33 9.01 8.96
C LYS A 167 -11.29 10.43 8.40
N TYR A 168 -10.10 11.06 8.36
CA TYR A 168 -9.94 12.40 7.80
C TYR A 168 -9.99 12.40 6.27
N LEU A 169 -9.42 11.37 5.62
CA LEU A 169 -9.42 11.25 4.17
C LEU A 169 -10.80 10.90 3.59
N ALA A 170 -11.68 10.29 4.39
CA ALA A 170 -13.04 9.93 3.99
C ALA A 170 -14.04 11.09 4.04
N ARG A 171 -13.62 12.28 4.46
CA ARG A 171 -14.45 13.51 4.52
C ARG A 171 -14.33 14.31 3.25
#